data_71923fa72404efdd09335cc439371260
#
_entry.id   71923fa72404efdd09335cc439371260
#
_cell.length_a   1.000
_cell.length_b   1.000
_cell.length_c   1.000
_cell.angle_alpha   90.00
_cell.angle_beta   90.00
_cell.angle_gamma   90.00
#
_symmetry.space_group_name_H-M   'P 1'
#
loop_
_entity.id
_entity.type
_entity.pdbx_description
1 polymer ?
#
loop_
_entity_poly.entity_id
_entity_poly.type
_entity_poly.pdbx_seq_one_letter_code
_entity_poly.pdbx_strand_id
1 'polypeptide(L)'
;GLALLAPGGKQMMVDGRGQVRILPGDERLNYRPCVDVTFGSAAKAFQDKVLAVVLTGMGADGREGARMLKQSGSQVWAQDEASCVIYGMPMAVVKANLTDAVYSLDDIGRHLSEACI
;
A
#
# COMPACT_ATOMS: atom_id res chain seq x y z
N GLY A 1 -16.27 7.20 7.47
CA GLY A 1 -15.24 6.26 7.14
C GLY A 1 -15.75 4.94 6.61
N LEU A 2 -15.06 4.42 5.63
CA LEU A 2 -15.37 3.15 4.99
C LEU A 2 -14.09 2.34 4.84
N ALA A 3 -14.10 1.08 5.26
CA ALA A 3 -13.01 0.15 5.06
C ALA A 3 -13.41 -0.87 3.99
N LEU A 4 -12.55 -1.08 3.00
CA LEU A 4 -12.78 -2.00 1.90
C LEU A 4 -11.67 -3.05 1.87
N LEU A 5 -12.04 -4.31 1.75
CA LEU A 5 -11.10 -5.43 1.68
C LEU A 5 -11.08 -5.97 0.25
N ALA A 6 -9.87 -6.03 -0.34
CA ALA A 6 -9.71 -6.60 -1.66
C ALA A 6 -9.98 -8.12 -1.64
N PRO A 7 -10.86 -8.63 -2.51
CA PRO A 7 -11.15 -10.06 -2.53
C PRO A 7 -9.99 -10.86 -3.15
N GLY A 8 -9.77 -12.06 -2.63
CA GLY A 8 -8.78 -12.97 -3.21
C GLY A 8 -9.13 -13.37 -4.65
N GLY A 9 -8.11 -13.53 -5.47
CA GLY A 9 -8.27 -13.93 -6.87
C GLY A 9 -8.62 -12.81 -7.83
N LYS A 10 -8.80 -11.58 -7.36
CA LYS A 10 -9.20 -10.42 -8.17
C LYS A 10 -8.29 -9.24 -7.86
N GLN A 11 -8.38 -8.21 -8.68
CA GLN A 11 -7.68 -6.95 -8.45
C GLN A 11 -8.64 -5.88 -7.94
N MET A 12 -8.14 -5.02 -7.07
CA MET A 12 -8.88 -3.84 -6.58
C MET A 12 -8.13 -2.59 -7.00
N MET A 13 -8.84 -1.68 -7.67
CA MET A 13 -8.27 -0.40 -8.07
C MET A 13 -9.22 0.75 -7.75
N VAL A 14 -8.68 1.96 -7.79
CA VAL A 14 -9.47 3.19 -7.67
C VAL A 14 -9.56 3.82 -9.07
N ASP A 15 -10.76 4.14 -9.52
CA ASP A 15 -10.96 4.77 -10.82
C ASP A 15 -10.77 6.30 -10.76
N GLY A 16 -10.85 6.96 -11.91
CA GLY A 16 -10.66 8.41 -12.00
C GLY A 16 -11.70 9.25 -11.26
N ARG A 17 -12.78 8.64 -10.78
CA ARG A 17 -13.81 9.31 -9.96
C ARG A 17 -13.60 9.06 -8.47
N GLY A 18 -12.53 8.36 -8.09
CA GLY A 18 -12.27 8.00 -6.70
C GLY A 18 -13.10 6.83 -6.20
N GLN A 19 -13.69 6.04 -7.08
CA GLN A 19 -14.49 4.87 -6.73
C GLN A 19 -13.66 3.59 -6.84
N VAL A 20 -13.88 2.67 -5.91
CA VAL A 20 -13.22 1.36 -5.93
C VAL A 20 -13.88 0.47 -6.98
N ARG A 21 -13.05 -0.18 -7.80
CA ARG A 21 -13.44 -1.15 -8.80
C ARG A 21 -12.77 -2.48 -8.53
N ILE A 22 -13.54 -3.55 -8.68
CA ILE A 22 -13.02 -4.92 -8.58
C ILE A 22 -12.93 -5.47 -10.00
N LEU A 23 -11.72 -5.89 -10.38
CA LEU A 23 -11.44 -6.37 -11.75
C LEU A 23 -11.09 -7.84 -11.72
N PRO A 24 -11.31 -8.59 -12.83
CA PRO A 24 -10.82 -9.97 -12.92
C PRO A 24 -9.32 -10.02 -12.72
N GLY A 25 -8.84 -11.08 -12.07
CA GLY A 25 -7.40 -11.30 -11.89
C GLY A 25 -6.75 -11.63 -13.24
N ASP A 26 -5.58 -11.04 -13.50
CA ASP A 26 -4.76 -11.37 -14.66
C ASP A 26 -3.74 -12.42 -14.24
N GLU A 27 -3.74 -13.57 -14.89
CA GLU A 27 -2.84 -14.68 -14.58
C GLU A 27 -1.36 -14.34 -14.80
N ARG A 28 -1.08 -13.31 -15.59
CA ARG A 28 0.28 -12.80 -15.80
C ARG A 28 0.83 -12.07 -14.58
N LEU A 29 -0.04 -11.64 -13.65
CA LEU A 29 0.38 -11.02 -12.40
C LEU A 29 0.52 -12.10 -11.32
N ASN A 30 1.64 -12.06 -10.59
CA ASN A 30 1.95 -13.06 -9.56
C ASN A 30 0.99 -13.00 -8.37
N TYR A 31 0.41 -11.84 -8.11
CA TYR A 31 -0.42 -11.60 -6.93
C TYR A 31 -1.82 -11.16 -7.34
N ARG A 32 -2.82 -11.76 -6.69
CA ARG A 32 -4.25 -11.42 -6.86
C ARG A 32 -4.92 -11.40 -5.48
N PRO A 33 -5.15 -10.25 -4.86
CA PRO A 33 -4.86 -8.89 -5.34
C PRO A 33 -3.36 -8.57 -5.35
N CYS A 34 -3.00 -7.60 -6.20
CA CYS A 34 -1.67 -7.04 -6.29
C CYS A 34 -1.68 -5.63 -5.70
N VAL A 35 -0.86 -5.38 -4.69
CA VAL A 35 -0.81 -4.08 -4.00
C VAL A 35 -0.34 -2.99 -4.97
N ASP A 36 0.59 -3.30 -5.88
CA ASP A 36 1.06 -2.34 -6.88
C ASP A 36 -0.08 -1.81 -7.76
N VAL A 37 -1.04 -2.64 -8.10
CA VAL A 37 -2.24 -2.22 -8.87
C VAL A 37 -3.07 -1.24 -8.06
N THR A 38 -3.35 -1.55 -6.82
CA THR A 38 -4.15 -0.68 -5.93
C THR A 38 -3.43 0.64 -5.67
N PHE A 39 -2.17 0.59 -5.28
CA PHE A 39 -1.39 1.80 -4.98
C PHE A 39 -1.22 2.68 -6.22
N GLY A 40 -0.88 2.07 -7.36
CA GLY A 40 -0.70 2.83 -8.60
C GLY A 40 -1.96 3.53 -9.05
N SER A 41 -3.12 2.88 -8.93
CA SER A 41 -4.39 3.49 -9.26
C SER A 41 -4.76 4.61 -8.28
N ALA A 42 -4.46 4.43 -7.00
CA ALA A 42 -4.70 5.48 -5.98
C ALA A 42 -3.82 6.72 -6.24
N ALA A 43 -2.57 6.52 -6.69
CA ALA A 43 -1.68 7.62 -7.05
C ALA A 43 -2.29 8.48 -8.17
N LYS A 44 -2.89 7.86 -9.16
CA LYS A 44 -3.55 8.58 -10.27
C LYS A 44 -4.82 9.30 -9.81
N ALA A 45 -5.63 8.63 -8.98
CA ALA A 45 -6.94 9.16 -8.59
C ALA A 45 -6.84 10.27 -7.55
N PHE A 46 -5.95 10.13 -6.57
CA PHE A 46 -5.89 11.02 -5.41
C PHE A 46 -4.60 11.82 -5.31
N GLN A 47 -3.60 11.55 -6.14
CA GLN A 47 -2.35 12.29 -6.23
C GLN A 47 -1.60 12.34 -4.88
N ASP A 48 -1.54 13.51 -4.23
CA ASP A 48 -0.80 13.73 -2.98
C ASP A 48 -1.63 13.43 -1.71
N LYS A 49 -2.82 12.88 -1.86
CA LYS A 49 -3.78 12.70 -0.75
C LYS A 49 -3.87 11.28 -0.24
N VAL A 50 -2.85 10.46 -0.49
CA VAL A 50 -2.85 9.05 -0.07
C VAL A 50 -1.86 8.84 1.06
N LEU A 51 -2.24 8.03 2.03
CA LEU A 51 -1.34 7.43 2.98
C LEU A 51 -1.32 5.94 2.74
N ALA A 52 -0.18 5.41 2.31
CA ALA A 52 0.02 3.97 2.14
C ALA A 52 0.75 3.40 3.34
N VAL A 53 0.30 2.25 3.81
CA VAL A 53 0.94 1.54 4.93
C VAL A 53 1.27 0.14 4.47
N VAL A 54 2.55 -0.21 4.49
CA VAL A 54 3.03 -1.54 4.07
C VAL A 54 3.35 -2.35 5.32
N LEU A 55 2.57 -3.40 5.51
CA LEU A 55 2.66 -4.27 6.68
C LEU A 55 3.41 -5.56 6.34
N THR A 56 3.73 -6.33 7.39
CA THR A 56 4.40 -7.62 7.25
C THR A 56 3.86 -8.43 6.08
N GLY A 57 4.73 -9.02 5.28
CA GLY A 57 4.36 -9.82 4.11
C GLY A 57 5.58 -10.28 3.34
N MET A 58 5.45 -11.41 2.68
CA MET A 58 6.51 -12.00 1.86
C MET A 58 6.54 -11.37 0.48
N GLY A 59 7.74 -11.18 -0.06
CA GLY A 59 7.94 -10.65 -1.40
C GLY A 59 8.16 -9.15 -1.42
N ALA A 60 7.92 -8.54 -2.58
CA ALA A 60 8.19 -7.12 -2.82
C ALA A 60 7.00 -6.38 -3.44
N ASP A 61 5.81 -6.98 -3.42
CA ASP A 61 4.59 -6.32 -3.89
C ASP A 61 4.36 -5.04 -3.07
N GLY A 62 3.97 -3.99 -3.73
CA GLY A 62 3.79 -2.67 -3.12
C GLY A 62 4.95 -1.70 -3.35
N ARG A 63 6.14 -2.19 -3.72
CA ARG A 63 7.31 -1.33 -3.94
C ARG A 63 7.10 -0.39 -5.13
N GLU A 64 6.66 -0.91 -6.27
CA GLU A 64 6.47 -0.09 -7.46
C GLU A 64 5.26 0.85 -7.30
N GLY A 65 4.19 0.38 -6.68
CA GLY A 65 3.05 1.24 -6.35
C GLY A 65 3.41 2.35 -5.36
N ALA A 66 4.23 2.03 -4.35
CA ALA A 66 4.74 3.04 -3.41
C ALA A 66 5.60 4.09 -4.14
N ARG A 67 6.40 3.67 -5.12
CA ARG A 67 7.18 4.61 -5.95
C ARG A 67 6.27 5.59 -6.68
N MET A 68 5.19 5.09 -7.26
CA MET A 68 4.20 5.95 -7.93
C MET A 68 3.54 6.92 -6.96
N LEU A 69 3.20 6.46 -5.76
CA LEU A 69 2.64 7.32 -4.72
C LEU A 69 3.61 8.42 -4.29
N LYS A 70 4.88 8.09 -4.12
CA LYS A 70 5.90 9.09 -3.77
C LYS A 70 6.09 10.11 -4.89
N GLN A 71 6.07 9.68 -6.15
CA GLN A 71 6.14 10.60 -7.29
C GLN A 71 4.95 11.56 -7.33
N SER A 72 3.81 11.13 -6.82
CA SER A 72 2.59 11.95 -6.75
C SER A 72 2.52 12.82 -5.48
N GLY A 73 3.51 12.74 -4.59
CA GLY A 73 3.57 13.54 -3.36
C GLY A 73 2.87 12.93 -2.15
N SER A 74 2.44 11.68 -2.23
CA SER A 74 1.78 10.97 -1.13
C SER A 74 2.79 10.42 -0.13
N GLN A 75 2.30 9.93 1.01
CA GLN A 75 3.11 9.37 2.08
C GLN A 75 3.08 7.84 2.08
N VAL A 76 4.20 7.25 2.45
CA VAL A 76 4.34 5.80 2.61
C VAL A 76 4.96 5.50 3.98
N TRP A 77 4.28 4.67 4.77
CA TRP A 77 4.80 4.14 6.02
C TRP A 77 5.06 2.65 5.87
N ALA A 78 6.06 2.16 6.58
CA ALA A 78 6.38 0.73 6.61
C ALA A 78 6.45 0.23 8.04
N GLN A 79 6.02 -1.01 8.25
CA GLN A 79 6.20 -1.70 9.52
C GLN A 79 7.68 -2.02 9.71
N ASP A 80 8.18 -1.83 10.94
CA ASP A 80 9.59 -2.10 11.24
C ASP A 80 9.89 -3.61 11.27
N GLU A 81 11.16 -3.94 11.16
CA GLU A 81 11.62 -5.32 11.12
C GLU A 81 11.26 -6.06 12.43
N ALA A 82 11.46 -5.42 13.56
CA ALA A 82 11.29 -6.05 14.87
C ALA A 82 9.86 -6.53 15.12
N SER A 83 8.85 -5.85 14.60
CA SER A 83 7.45 -6.22 14.78
C SER A 83 6.88 -7.04 13.62
N CYS A 84 7.63 -7.25 12.53
CA CYS A 84 7.20 -8.07 11.40
C CYS A 84 7.35 -9.56 11.70
N VAL A 85 6.39 -10.36 11.23
CA VAL A 85 6.55 -11.81 11.12
C VAL A 85 7.49 -12.11 9.94
N ILE A 86 7.19 -11.55 8.77
CA ILE A 86 8.05 -11.62 7.57
C ILE A 86 8.35 -10.18 7.13
N TYR A 87 9.62 -9.82 7.16
CA TYR A 87 10.09 -8.49 6.76
C TYR A 87 10.49 -8.50 5.28
N GLY A 88 9.50 -8.74 4.40
CA GLY A 88 9.69 -8.77 2.95
C GLY A 88 9.16 -7.53 2.27
N MET A 89 7.85 -7.36 2.27
CA MET A 89 7.21 -6.19 1.64
C MET A 89 7.62 -4.87 2.29
N PRO A 90 7.63 -4.74 3.62
CA PRO A 90 8.14 -3.50 4.24
C PRO A 90 9.61 -3.25 3.93
N MET A 91 10.45 -4.27 3.97
CA MET A 91 11.87 -4.14 3.63
C MET A 91 12.06 -3.60 2.21
N ALA A 92 11.25 -4.06 1.26
CA ALA A 92 11.38 -3.65 -0.14
C ALA A 92 11.18 -2.14 -0.31
N VAL A 93 10.19 -1.54 0.36
CA VAL A 93 9.96 -0.10 0.29
C VAL A 93 10.99 0.70 1.09
N VAL A 94 11.49 0.17 2.20
CA VAL A 94 12.57 0.79 2.99
C VAL A 94 13.86 0.83 2.17
N LYS A 95 14.27 -0.29 1.59
CA LYS A 95 15.52 -0.37 0.80
C LYS A 95 15.48 0.47 -0.46
N ALA A 96 14.30 0.67 -1.03
CA ALA A 96 14.11 1.54 -2.20
C ALA A 96 14.02 3.03 -1.82
N ASN A 97 14.16 3.35 -0.54
CA ASN A 97 14.10 4.72 -0.02
C ASN A 97 12.77 5.42 -0.32
N LEU A 98 11.68 4.67 -0.17
CA LEU A 98 10.33 5.16 -0.49
C LEU A 98 9.50 5.52 0.75
N THR A 99 10.03 5.28 1.96
CA THR A 99 9.26 5.47 3.20
C THR A 99 9.45 6.86 3.77
N ASP A 100 8.36 7.45 4.26
CA ASP A 100 8.38 8.68 5.05
C ASP A 100 8.53 8.38 6.54
N ALA A 101 8.08 7.20 6.98
CA ALA A 101 8.22 6.76 8.37
C ALA A 101 8.27 5.23 8.43
N VAL A 102 8.96 4.72 9.45
CA VAL A 102 9.02 3.29 9.77
C VAL A 102 8.63 3.17 11.24
N TYR A 103 7.58 2.41 11.52
CA TYR A 103 7.01 2.27 12.86
C TYR A 103 6.80 0.81 13.22
N SER A 104 6.81 0.51 14.52
CA SER A 104 6.29 -0.77 15.01
C SER A 104 4.79 -0.89 14.70
N LEU A 105 4.27 -2.11 14.73
CA LEU A 105 2.84 -2.34 14.48
C LEU A 105 1.97 -1.53 15.44
N ASP A 106 2.33 -1.50 16.74
CA ASP A 106 1.58 -0.73 17.74
C ASP A 106 1.62 0.77 17.43
N ASP A 107 2.77 1.29 17.04
CA ASP A 107 2.92 2.70 16.71
C ASP A 107 2.18 3.07 15.43
N ILE A 108 2.12 2.17 14.43
CA ILE A 108 1.33 2.38 13.22
C ILE A 108 -0.13 2.61 13.59
N GLY A 109 -0.70 1.78 14.45
CA GLY A 109 -2.09 1.93 14.89
C GLY A 109 -2.36 3.28 15.53
N ARG A 110 -1.46 3.72 16.42
CA ARG A 110 -1.58 5.01 17.09
C ARG A 110 -1.47 6.18 16.11
N HIS A 111 -0.45 6.18 15.26
CA HIS A 111 -0.26 7.26 14.28
C HIS A 111 -1.37 7.29 13.24
N LEU A 112 -1.87 6.12 12.84
CA LEU A 112 -2.96 6.03 11.87
C LEU A 112 -4.25 6.63 12.44
N SER A 113 -4.55 6.38 13.71
CA SER A 113 -5.71 7.00 14.38
C SER A 113 -5.61 8.52 14.39
N GLU A 114 -4.41 9.06 14.62
CA GLU A 114 -4.16 10.51 14.61
C GLU A 114 -4.29 11.09 13.19
N ALA A 115 -3.81 10.37 12.18
CA ALA A 115 -3.82 10.86 10.79
C ALA A 115 -5.22 10.84 10.15
N CYS A 116 -6.12 9.99 10.63
CA CYS A 116 -7.44 9.78 10.03
C CYS A 116 -8.58 10.48 10.78
N ILE A 117 -8.27 11.42 11.63
CA ILE A 117 -9.28 12.23 12.34
C ILE A 117 -9.93 13.25 11.40
#